data_af49be0fc7e69acb258d8d608315658b
#
_entry.id   af49be0fc7e69acb258d8d608315658b
#
_cell.length_a   1.000
_cell.length_b   1.000
_cell.length_c   1.000
_cell.angle_alpha   90.00
_cell.angle_beta   90.00
_cell.angle_gamma   90.00
#
_symmetry.space_group_name_H-M   'P 1'
#
loop_
_entity.id
_entity.type
_entity.pdbx_description
1 polymer ?
#
loop_
_entity_poly.entity_id
_entity_poly.type
_entity_poly.pdbx_seq_one_letter_code
_entity_poly.pdbx_strand_id
1 'polypeptide(L)'
;MNLIFDIGFNVGEFTQTCFNKYKDCNVIAVEANPTLVKLASPHFFTNYNFTLHNNLVSEKTNEDINFYVSPNTTGVSTASTQFMENSRFTKGSKNLEKNSIKWEAPIKVQSITIDSMIERYGIPDLIKIDVEGYELSVLKGLTQKANDICWEWHEEEDDTLFKSLEHLQSLGYEQFGVIGWFDEGDVFEKATFSDKGDPYLEYPKNFYALEDLELYKLINPERRVNYGMFFAK
;
A
#
# COMPACT_ATOMS: atom_id res chain seq x y z
N MET A 1 1.28 17.47 -8.19
CA MET A 1 1.86 16.92 -6.96
C MET A 1 3.33 17.25 -6.95
N ASN A 2 3.86 17.70 -5.80
CA ASN A 2 5.25 18.12 -5.64
C ASN A 2 6.06 17.14 -4.80
N LEU A 3 5.44 16.49 -3.80
CA LEU A 3 6.07 15.50 -2.94
C LEU A 3 5.15 14.28 -2.79
N ILE A 4 5.70 13.10 -3.04
CA ILE A 4 4.99 11.83 -2.97
C ILE A 4 5.81 10.86 -2.12
N PHE A 5 5.15 10.15 -1.21
CA PHE A 5 5.76 9.01 -0.52
C PHE A 5 5.27 7.71 -1.17
N ASP A 6 6.22 6.87 -1.60
CA ASP A 6 5.97 5.54 -2.18
C ASP A 6 6.43 4.48 -1.20
N ILE A 7 5.50 3.98 -0.37
CA ILE A 7 5.77 2.96 0.65
C ILE A 7 5.42 1.59 0.06
N GLY A 8 6.45 0.72 -0.04
CA GLY A 8 6.41 -0.50 -0.82
C GLY A 8 6.78 -0.24 -2.29
N PHE A 9 8.03 0.22 -2.50
CA PHE A 9 8.53 0.60 -3.82
C PHE A 9 8.61 -0.58 -4.80
N ASN A 10 8.89 -1.80 -4.30
CA ASN A 10 9.09 -3.00 -5.11
C ASN A 10 10.06 -2.76 -6.27
N VAL A 11 9.62 -2.81 -7.53
CA VAL A 11 10.45 -2.54 -8.72
C VAL A 11 10.30 -1.12 -9.26
N GLY A 12 9.48 -0.28 -8.62
CA GLY A 12 9.36 1.16 -8.90
C GLY A 12 8.36 1.54 -9.98
N GLU A 13 7.39 0.69 -10.30
CA GLU A 13 6.36 0.98 -11.32
C GLU A 13 5.53 2.21 -10.95
N PHE A 14 5.08 2.31 -9.70
CA PHE A 14 4.35 3.47 -9.22
C PHE A 14 5.19 4.75 -9.29
N THR A 15 6.43 4.72 -8.80
CA THR A 15 7.38 5.84 -8.89
C THR A 15 7.60 6.28 -10.34
N GLN A 16 7.78 5.33 -11.27
CA GLN A 16 7.94 5.65 -12.69
C GLN A 16 6.69 6.34 -13.26
N THR A 17 5.51 5.88 -12.87
CA THR A 17 4.23 6.50 -13.29
C THR A 17 4.10 7.92 -12.72
N CYS A 18 4.53 8.15 -11.47
CA CYS A 18 4.58 9.49 -10.89
C CYS A 18 5.44 10.45 -11.72
N PHE A 19 6.65 10.05 -12.12
CA PHE A 19 7.52 10.88 -12.95
C PHE A 19 6.95 11.14 -14.34
N ASN A 20 6.23 10.18 -14.92
CA ASN A 20 5.56 10.36 -16.21
C ASN A 20 4.37 11.33 -16.12
N LYS A 21 3.65 11.32 -14.99
CA LYS A 21 2.42 12.11 -14.80
C LYS A 21 2.68 13.52 -14.26
N TYR A 22 3.64 13.66 -13.35
CA TYR A 22 3.91 14.90 -12.63
C TYR A 22 5.34 15.37 -12.91
N LYS A 23 5.49 16.45 -13.66
CA LYS A 23 6.79 17.07 -13.88
C LYS A 23 7.34 17.61 -12.55
N ASP A 24 8.61 17.40 -12.32
CA ASP A 24 9.34 17.93 -11.16
C ASP A 24 8.84 17.44 -9.79
N CYS A 25 8.04 16.35 -9.72
CA CYS A 25 7.68 15.77 -8.44
C CYS A 25 8.89 15.14 -7.74
N ASN A 26 8.96 15.28 -6.42
CA ASN A 26 9.90 14.55 -5.59
C ASN A 26 9.24 13.26 -5.10
N VAL A 27 9.91 12.13 -5.26
CA VAL A 27 9.45 10.85 -4.73
C VAL A 27 10.42 10.36 -3.67
N ILE A 28 9.89 10.14 -2.47
CA ILE A 28 10.59 9.48 -1.36
C ILE A 28 10.02 8.07 -1.27
N ALA A 29 10.80 7.12 -1.72
CA ALA A 29 10.41 5.71 -1.75
C ALA A 29 11.02 4.94 -0.57
N VAL A 30 10.29 3.92 -0.09
CA VAL A 30 10.76 3.00 0.95
C VAL A 30 10.51 1.58 0.50
N GLU A 31 11.54 0.74 0.60
CA GLU A 31 11.51 -0.68 0.27
C GLU A 31 12.22 -1.51 1.32
N ALA A 32 11.52 -2.51 1.85
CA ALA A 32 12.05 -3.37 2.91
C ALA A 32 13.01 -4.46 2.38
N ASN A 33 12.80 -4.91 1.13
CA ASN A 33 13.63 -5.93 0.49
C ASN A 33 14.98 -5.34 0.03
N PRO A 34 16.10 -5.66 0.71
CA PRO A 34 17.41 -5.08 0.35
C PRO A 34 17.89 -5.53 -1.05
N THR A 35 17.39 -6.63 -1.56
CA THR A 35 17.72 -7.09 -2.92
C THR A 35 17.08 -6.19 -3.97
N LEU A 36 15.80 -5.81 -3.78
CA LEU A 36 15.12 -4.87 -4.67
C LEU A 36 15.77 -3.50 -4.64
N VAL A 37 16.12 -3.00 -3.45
CA VAL A 37 16.84 -1.72 -3.32
C VAL A 37 18.15 -1.73 -4.12
N LYS A 38 18.92 -2.82 -4.06
CA LYS A 38 20.16 -2.96 -4.85
C LYS A 38 19.93 -3.07 -6.35
N LEU A 39 18.80 -3.67 -6.74
CA LEU A 39 18.42 -3.86 -8.13
C LEU A 39 17.66 -2.68 -8.71
N ALA A 40 17.23 -1.72 -7.88
CA ALA A 40 16.54 -0.53 -8.34
C ALA A 40 17.32 0.12 -9.49
N SER A 41 16.61 0.36 -10.57
CA SER A 41 17.22 0.79 -11.83
C SER A 41 18.15 1.98 -11.63
N PRO A 42 19.35 1.97 -12.20
CA PRO A 42 20.24 3.13 -12.21
C PRO A 42 19.54 4.42 -12.72
N HIS A 43 18.49 4.27 -13.52
CA HIS A 43 17.67 5.37 -14.00
C HIS A 43 17.01 6.15 -12.85
N PHE A 44 16.52 5.48 -11.80
CA PHE A 44 15.96 6.16 -10.64
C PHE A 44 17.01 6.98 -9.90
N PHE A 45 18.21 6.44 -9.70
CA PHE A 45 19.30 7.15 -8.99
C PHE A 45 19.92 8.29 -9.77
N THR A 46 19.67 8.39 -11.08
CA THR A 46 20.07 9.56 -11.89
C THR A 46 19.07 10.71 -11.80
N ASN A 47 17.88 10.47 -11.25
CA ASN A 47 16.87 11.49 -11.02
C ASN A 47 17.12 12.18 -9.66
N TYR A 48 17.42 13.47 -9.66
CA TYR A 48 17.66 14.26 -8.45
C TYR A 48 16.44 14.38 -7.53
N ASN A 49 15.24 14.11 -8.07
CA ASN A 49 13.98 14.18 -7.34
C ASN A 49 13.57 12.80 -6.77
N PHE A 50 14.50 11.87 -6.65
CA PHE A 50 14.25 10.54 -6.13
C PHE A 50 15.15 10.19 -4.95
N THR A 51 14.55 9.67 -3.90
CA THR A 51 15.25 9.09 -2.74
C THR A 51 14.66 7.73 -2.41
N LEU A 52 15.49 6.70 -2.25
CA LEU A 52 15.06 5.35 -1.86
C LEU A 52 15.73 4.96 -0.55
N HIS A 53 14.88 4.56 0.42
CA HIS A 53 15.29 4.05 1.72
C HIS A 53 15.15 2.54 1.78
N ASN A 54 16.18 1.84 2.29
CA ASN A 54 16.05 0.42 2.65
C ASN A 54 15.61 0.30 4.10
N ASN A 55 14.35 0.50 4.33
CA ASN A 55 13.70 0.42 5.63
C ASN A 55 12.32 -0.24 5.49
N LEU A 56 11.74 -0.60 6.61
CA LEU A 56 10.33 -0.98 6.72
C LEU A 56 9.56 0.18 7.37
N VAL A 57 8.43 0.59 6.82
CA VAL A 57 7.59 1.60 7.48
C VAL A 57 6.65 0.91 8.46
N SER A 58 6.57 1.43 9.70
CA SER A 58 5.79 0.85 10.78
C SER A 58 5.31 1.92 11.78
N GLU A 59 4.67 1.49 12.86
CA GLU A 59 4.16 2.39 13.92
C GLU A 59 5.26 3.04 14.78
N LYS A 60 6.47 2.47 14.80
CA LYS A 60 7.61 2.99 15.55
C LYS A 60 8.89 2.97 14.72
N THR A 61 9.80 3.90 15.04
CA THR A 61 11.13 3.96 14.42
C THR A 61 12.13 3.12 15.15
N ASN A 62 13.21 2.71 14.45
CA ASN A 62 14.38 2.02 14.99
C ASN A 62 14.10 0.67 15.66
N GLU A 63 13.05 -0.02 15.24
CA GLU A 63 12.78 -1.40 15.64
C GLU A 63 13.26 -2.37 14.55
N ASP A 64 13.80 -3.52 14.96
CA ASP A 64 14.17 -4.61 14.05
C ASP A 64 12.96 -5.51 13.81
N ILE A 65 12.30 -5.34 12.68
CA ILE A 65 11.09 -6.08 12.31
C ILE A 65 11.43 -7.25 11.40
N ASN A 66 10.76 -8.38 11.60
CA ASN A 66 10.85 -9.53 10.70
C ASN A 66 10.17 -9.19 9.38
N PHE A 67 10.89 -9.37 8.27
CA PHE A 67 10.38 -9.22 6.92
C PHE A 67 10.61 -10.51 6.14
N TYR A 68 9.57 -11.02 5.51
CA TYR A 68 9.54 -12.30 4.80
C TYR A 68 9.58 -12.06 3.30
N VAL A 69 10.68 -12.44 2.68
CA VAL A 69 10.86 -12.26 1.23
C VAL A 69 10.23 -13.43 0.49
N SER A 70 9.45 -13.12 -0.55
CA SER A 70 9.03 -14.08 -1.55
C SER A 70 9.93 -13.97 -2.78
N PRO A 71 10.82 -14.96 -3.03
CA PRO A 71 11.87 -14.81 -4.04
C PRO A 71 11.36 -14.84 -5.48
N ASN A 72 10.26 -15.55 -5.72
CA ASN A 72 9.70 -15.73 -7.06
C ASN A 72 8.58 -14.73 -7.40
N THR A 73 8.05 -14.03 -6.39
CA THR A 73 6.96 -13.07 -6.54
C THR A 73 7.18 -11.95 -5.53
N THR A 74 8.09 -11.05 -5.85
CA THR A 74 8.57 -10.02 -4.93
C THR A 74 7.45 -9.13 -4.40
N GLY A 75 6.40 -8.90 -5.21
CA GLY A 75 5.23 -8.12 -4.87
C GLY A 75 4.44 -8.63 -3.65
N VAL A 76 4.61 -9.89 -3.23
CA VAL A 76 3.94 -10.44 -2.04
C VAL A 76 4.87 -10.64 -0.86
N SER A 77 6.02 -10.00 -0.85
CA SER A 77 6.92 -9.97 0.33
C SER A 77 6.30 -9.09 1.42
N THR A 78 6.33 -9.54 2.68
CA THR A 78 5.54 -8.92 3.74
C THR A 78 6.19 -8.97 5.11
N ALA A 79 5.77 -8.09 6.03
CA ALA A 79 6.03 -8.21 7.47
C ALA A 79 4.84 -8.82 8.23
N SER A 80 3.72 -9.08 7.56
CA SER A 80 2.50 -9.62 8.15
C SER A 80 2.50 -11.16 8.14
N THR A 81 2.63 -11.77 9.32
CA THR A 81 2.41 -13.23 9.45
C THR A 81 0.94 -13.60 9.21
N GLN A 82 0.00 -12.70 9.53
CA GLN A 82 -1.42 -12.90 9.26
C GLN A 82 -1.69 -12.99 7.76
N PHE A 83 -1.10 -12.12 6.95
CA PHE A 83 -1.19 -12.18 5.49
C PHE A 83 -0.63 -13.50 4.96
N MET A 84 0.54 -13.93 5.44
CA MET A 84 1.14 -15.21 5.03
C MET A 84 0.24 -16.40 5.34
N GLU A 85 -0.46 -16.40 6.48
CA GLU A 85 -1.30 -17.52 6.93
C GLU A 85 -2.70 -17.50 6.28
N ASN A 86 -3.26 -16.31 6.01
CA ASN A 86 -4.66 -16.15 5.66
C ASN A 86 -4.93 -15.78 4.21
N SER A 87 -3.92 -15.29 3.49
CA SER A 87 -4.10 -14.81 2.11
C SER A 87 -4.49 -15.95 1.14
N ARG A 88 -5.05 -15.56 0.01
CA ARG A 88 -5.35 -16.43 -1.12
C ARG A 88 -4.15 -17.24 -1.62
N PHE A 89 -2.95 -16.72 -1.43
CA PHE A 89 -1.71 -17.37 -1.84
C PHE A 89 -1.40 -18.63 -1.02
N THR A 90 -1.82 -18.65 0.25
CA THR A 90 -1.66 -19.80 1.15
C THR A 90 -2.88 -20.70 1.16
N LYS A 91 -4.09 -20.10 1.24
CA LYS A 91 -5.34 -20.86 1.30
C LYS A 91 -5.82 -21.38 -0.05
N GLY A 92 -5.39 -20.74 -1.13
CA GLY A 92 -5.89 -20.97 -2.48
C GLY A 92 -7.17 -20.18 -2.76
N SER A 93 -7.47 -20.00 -4.03
CA SER A 93 -8.71 -19.38 -4.54
C SER A 93 -9.12 -20.05 -5.84
N LYS A 94 -10.21 -19.58 -6.48
CA LYS A 94 -10.67 -20.15 -7.78
C LYS A 94 -9.57 -20.21 -8.85
N ASN A 95 -8.62 -19.28 -8.80
CA ASN A 95 -7.58 -19.11 -9.84
C ASN A 95 -6.16 -19.35 -9.31
N LEU A 96 -6.01 -19.66 -8.02
CA LEU A 96 -4.71 -19.87 -7.37
C LEU A 96 -4.71 -21.18 -6.59
N GLU A 97 -3.70 -21.99 -6.83
CA GLU A 97 -3.49 -23.21 -6.06
C GLU A 97 -3.09 -22.87 -4.62
N LYS A 98 -3.47 -23.73 -3.69
CA LYS A 98 -3.05 -23.64 -2.29
C LYS A 98 -1.53 -23.68 -2.20
N ASN A 99 -0.93 -22.81 -1.37
CA ASN A 99 0.51 -22.65 -1.21
C ASN A 99 1.22 -22.28 -2.55
N SER A 100 0.58 -21.47 -3.38
CA SER A 100 1.15 -21.00 -4.65
C SER A 100 2.38 -20.11 -4.45
N ILE A 101 2.46 -19.43 -3.29
CA ILE A 101 3.59 -18.60 -2.90
C ILE A 101 4.35 -19.20 -1.73
N LYS A 102 5.66 -18.97 -1.70
CA LYS A 102 6.55 -19.35 -0.60
C LYS A 102 7.33 -18.14 -0.12
N TRP A 103 7.44 -18.05 1.19
CA TRP A 103 8.28 -17.06 1.85
C TRP A 103 9.51 -17.73 2.43
N GLU A 104 10.64 -17.03 2.36
CA GLU A 104 11.90 -17.46 2.98
C GLU A 104 11.89 -17.17 4.49
N ALA A 105 12.94 -17.64 5.18
CA ALA A 105 13.17 -17.27 6.57
C ALA A 105 13.29 -15.73 6.69
N PRO A 106 12.74 -15.15 7.78
CA PRO A 106 12.69 -13.67 7.86
C PRO A 106 14.09 -13.07 7.97
N ILE A 107 14.24 -11.93 7.33
CA ILE A 107 15.34 -11.01 7.58
C ILE A 107 14.91 -9.92 8.55
N LYS A 108 15.88 -9.30 9.26
CA LYS A 108 15.62 -8.13 10.09
C LYS A 108 15.80 -6.87 9.28
N VAL A 109 14.76 -6.01 9.30
CA VAL A 109 14.78 -4.70 8.66
C VAL A 109 14.45 -3.64 9.69
N GLN A 110 15.23 -2.56 9.71
CA GLN A 110 14.97 -1.44 10.61
C GLN A 110 13.76 -0.63 10.14
N SER A 111 12.90 -0.28 11.11
CA SER A 111 11.69 0.50 10.86
C SER A 111 11.92 2.00 10.91
N ILE A 112 11.10 2.71 10.14
CA ILE A 112 10.84 4.16 10.21
C ILE A 112 9.33 4.39 10.26
N THR A 113 8.88 5.59 10.62
CA THR A 113 7.46 5.96 10.62
C THR A 113 7.16 6.97 9.53
N ILE A 114 5.88 7.09 9.13
CA ILE A 114 5.43 8.18 8.23
C ILE A 114 5.75 9.54 8.86
N ASP A 115 5.53 9.70 10.17
CA ASP A 115 5.84 10.95 10.87
C ASP A 115 7.33 11.32 10.75
N SER A 116 8.24 10.35 10.88
CA SER A 116 9.68 10.62 10.71
C SER A 116 10.04 10.99 9.27
N MET A 117 9.31 10.47 8.29
CA MET A 117 9.46 10.88 6.89
C MET A 117 8.93 12.30 6.68
N ILE A 118 7.78 12.65 7.27
CA ILE A 118 7.22 14.01 7.22
C ILE A 118 8.15 15.02 7.89
N GLU A 119 8.71 14.68 9.04
CA GLU A 119 9.69 15.53 9.74
C GLU A 119 10.90 15.85 8.86
N ARG A 120 11.35 14.85 8.10
CA ARG A 120 12.56 14.98 7.27
C ARG A 120 12.32 15.65 5.91
N TYR A 121 11.19 15.37 5.27
CA TYR A 121 10.95 15.72 3.86
C TYR A 121 9.80 16.72 3.66
N GLY A 122 9.01 16.97 4.70
CA GLY A 122 7.78 17.77 4.63
C GLY A 122 6.53 16.91 4.40
N ILE A 123 5.37 17.56 4.46
CA ILE A 123 4.06 16.91 4.28
C ILE A 123 3.89 16.56 2.79
N PRO A 124 3.70 15.28 2.42
CA PRO A 124 3.52 14.89 1.03
C PRO A 124 2.13 15.27 0.51
N ASP A 125 2.01 15.43 -0.81
CA ASP A 125 0.72 15.58 -1.49
C ASP A 125 -0.04 14.25 -1.53
N LEU A 126 0.70 13.13 -1.63
CA LEU A 126 0.14 11.77 -1.64
C LEU A 126 1.08 10.80 -0.91
N ILE A 127 0.49 9.94 -0.09
CA ILE A 127 1.15 8.76 0.47
C ILE A 127 0.51 7.53 -0.17
N LYS A 128 1.27 6.75 -0.94
CA LYS A 128 0.88 5.42 -1.40
C LYS A 128 1.45 4.38 -0.45
N ILE A 129 0.61 3.44 -0.03
CA ILE A 129 0.98 2.32 0.85
C ILE A 129 0.53 1.03 0.20
N ASP A 130 1.49 0.12 -0.01
CA ASP A 130 1.28 -1.18 -0.61
C ASP A 130 2.38 -2.10 -0.07
N VAL A 131 2.07 -2.78 1.02
CA VAL A 131 3.04 -3.53 1.84
C VAL A 131 2.51 -4.92 2.22
N GLU A 132 1.50 -5.38 1.45
CA GLU A 132 1.01 -6.75 1.47
C GLU A 132 0.59 -7.22 2.88
N GLY A 133 -0.44 -6.53 3.42
CA GLY A 133 -1.07 -6.89 4.70
C GLY A 133 -0.40 -6.29 5.93
N TYR A 134 0.48 -5.30 5.77
CA TYR A 134 1.08 -4.57 6.88
C TYR A 134 0.65 -3.09 6.93
N GLU A 135 -0.37 -2.70 6.14
CA GLU A 135 -0.86 -1.34 5.93
C GLU A 135 -1.29 -0.67 7.23
N LEU A 136 -2.01 -1.38 8.10
CA LEU A 136 -2.44 -0.84 9.40
C LEU A 136 -1.26 -0.41 10.28
N SER A 137 -0.18 -1.20 10.29
CA SER A 137 1.02 -0.87 11.06
C SER A 137 1.75 0.35 10.47
N VAL A 138 1.74 0.48 9.15
CA VAL A 138 2.27 1.66 8.44
C VAL A 138 1.44 2.89 8.80
N LEU A 139 0.10 2.81 8.69
CA LEU A 139 -0.82 3.91 8.98
C LEU A 139 -0.71 4.38 10.42
N LYS A 140 -0.53 3.50 11.39
CA LYS A 140 -0.30 3.86 12.79
C LYS A 140 1.00 4.64 13.04
N GLY A 141 1.93 4.60 12.10
CA GLY A 141 3.12 5.45 12.09
C GLY A 141 2.87 6.90 11.66
N LEU A 142 1.62 7.25 11.37
CA LEU A 142 1.12 8.60 11.12
C LEU A 142 0.25 9.03 12.31
N THR A 143 0.61 10.11 13.01
CA THR A 143 -0.11 10.61 14.19
C THR A 143 -0.79 11.96 13.97
N GLN A 144 -0.66 12.53 12.78
CA GLN A 144 -1.31 13.79 12.37
C GLN A 144 -1.84 13.67 10.95
N LYS A 145 -2.87 14.44 10.62
CA LYS A 145 -3.40 14.45 9.25
C LYS A 145 -2.32 14.95 8.28
N ALA A 146 -2.05 14.17 7.24
CA ALA A 146 -1.32 14.60 6.04
C ALA A 146 -2.33 15.02 4.95
N ASN A 147 -1.88 15.11 3.69
CA ASN A 147 -2.82 15.27 2.56
C ASN A 147 -3.44 13.90 2.18
N ASP A 148 -3.47 13.56 0.92
CA ASP A 148 -4.15 12.35 0.46
C ASP A 148 -3.35 11.09 0.80
N ILE A 149 -4.06 10.03 1.16
CA ILE A 149 -3.50 8.69 1.38
C ILE A 149 -4.21 7.72 0.45
N CYS A 150 -3.43 6.82 -0.17
CA CYS A 150 -3.91 5.67 -0.90
C CYS A 150 -3.24 4.41 -0.37
N TRP A 151 -4.02 3.38 -0.01
CA TRP A 151 -3.45 2.12 0.45
C TRP A 151 -4.15 0.92 -0.17
N GLU A 152 -3.39 -0.17 -0.35
CA GLU A 152 -3.95 -1.43 -0.80
C GLU A 152 -4.75 -2.10 0.32
N TRP A 153 -5.78 -2.84 -0.06
CA TRP A 153 -6.61 -3.63 0.83
C TRP A 153 -6.96 -4.97 0.18
N HIS A 154 -6.98 -6.00 1.01
CA HIS A 154 -7.39 -7.35 0.65
C HIS A 154 -8.54 -7.80 1.55
N GLU A 155 -9.57 -8.44 0.97
CA GLU A 155 -10.74 -8.93 1.71
C GLU A 155 -10.38 -9.92 2.83
N GLU A 156 -9.28 -10.65 2.67
CA GLU A 156 -8.80 -11.60 3.69
C GLU A 156 -8.34 -10.94 5.00
N GLU A 157 -8.32 -9.60 5.04
CA GLU A 157 -7.82 -8.79 6.14
C GLU A 157 -8.87 -7.85 6.74
N ASP A 158 -10.11 -8.32 6.87
CA ASP A 158 -11.29 -7.56 7.32
C ASP A 158 -11.03 -6.63 8.49
N ASP A 159 -10.44 -7.18 9.56
CA ASP A 159 -10.16 -6.43 10.79
C ASP A 159 -9.18 -5.28 10.59
N THR A 160 -8.23 -5.41 9.68
CA THR A 160 -7.23 -4.39 9.43
C THR A 160 -7.81 -3.22 8.68
N LEU A 161 -8.73 -3.45 7.74
CA LEU A 161 -9.44 -2.41 7.02
C LEU A 161 -10.21 -1.48 7.97
N PHE A 162 -11.07 -2.04 8.84
CA PHE A 162 -11.86 -1.23 9.78
C PHE A 162 -10.99 -0.42 10.72
N LYS A 163 -9.95 -1.03 11.27
CA LYS A 163 -8.98 -0.36 12.15
C LYS A 163 -8.19 0.75 11.42
N SER A 164 -7.89 0.55 10.13
CA SER A 164 -7.23 1.56 9.30
C SER A 164 -8.13 2.77 9.07
N LEU A 165 -9.40 2.55 8.75
CA LEU A 165 -10.39 3.59 8.56
C LEU A 165 -10.66 4.37 9.86
N GLU A 166 -10.84 3.67 11.00
CA GLU A 166 -11.02 4.29 12.32
C GLU A 166 -9.79 5.13 12.71
N HIS A 167 -8.58 4.62 12.46
CA HIS A 167 -7.36 5.36 12.72
C HIS A 167 -7.31 6.65 11.91
N LEU A 168 -7.51 6.58 10.60
CA LEU A 168 -7.49 7.76 9.72
C LEU A 168 -8.60 8.75 10.09
N GLN A 169 -9.81 8.28 10.42
CA GLN A 169 -10.89 9.14 10.90
C GLN A 169 -10.49 9.88 12.19
N SER A 170 -9.81 9.20 13.11
CA SER A 170 -9.30 9.82 14.35
C SER A 170 -8.26 10.93 14.10
N LEU A 171 -7.56 10.90 12.96
CA LEU A 171 -6.62 11.93 12.52
C LEU A 171 -7.32 13.08 11.76
N GLY A 172 -8.64 13.00 11.53
CA GLY A 172 -9.42 14.03 10.85
C GLY A 172 -9.59 13.81 9.34
N TYR A 173 -9.37 12.60 8.82
CA TYR A 173 -9.81 12.25 7.49
C TYR A 173 -11.33 12.03 7.49
N GLU A 174 -12.03 12.72 6.61
CA GLU A 174 -13.50 12.76 6.61
C GLU A 174 -14.11 12.08 5.39
N GLN A 175 -13.33 11.91 4.33
CA GLN A 175 -13.82 11.37 3.07
C GLN A 175 -12.97 10.19 2.59
N PHE A 176 -13.66 9.12 2.24
CA PHE A 176 -13.06 7.86 1.81
C PHE A 176 -13.61 7.42 0.46
N GLY A 177 -12.77 6.89 -0.40
CA GLY A 177 -13.15 6.33 -1.69
C GLY A 177 -12.47 5.01 -1.94
N VAL A 178 -13.03 4.20 -2.84
CA VAL A 178 -12.54 2.85 -3.14
C VAL A 178 -12.50 2.64 -4.64
N ILE A 179 -11.38 2.10 -5.12
CA ILE A 179 -11.26 1.54 -6.47
C ILE A 179 -10.76 0.11 -6.32
N GLY A 180 -11.39 -0.85 -6.99
CA GLY A 180 -10.94 -2.24 -6.81
C GLY A 180 -11.43 -3.21 -7.87
N TRP A 181 -11.01 -4.45 -7.69
CA TRP A 181 -11.41 -5.59 -8.50
C TRP A 181 -12.52 -6.32 -7.78
N PHE A 182 -13.77 -6.03 -8.18
CA PHE A 182 -14.99 -6.58 -7.60
C PHE A 182 -15.72 -7.47 -8.61
N ASP A 183 -16.53 -8.40 -8.11
CA ASP A 183 -17.44 -9.18 -8.94
C ASP A 183 -18.52 -8.29 -9.60
N GLU A 184 -19.17 -8.78 -10.66
CA GLU A 184 -20.22 -8.03 -11.37
C GLU A 184 -21.35 -7.60 -10.44
N GLY A 185 -21.79 -6.34 -10.59
CA GLY A 185 -22.93 -5.79 -9.85
C GLY A 185 -22.56 -5.00 -8.58
N ASP A 186 -21.28 -4.74 -8.35
CA ASP A 186 -20.84 -4.01 -7.18
C ASP A 186 -21.03 -2.50 -7.28
N VAL A 187 -21.23 -1.88 -6.11
CA VAL A 187 -21.52 -0.44 -5.93
C VAL A 187 -20.24 0.40 -6.09
N PHE A 188 -19.08 -0.21 -5.95
CA PHE A 188 -17.78 0.46 -5.98
C PHE A 188 -17.22 0.56 -7.39
N GLU A 189 -16.37 1.56 -7.60
CA GLU A 189 -15.72 1.76 -8.89
C GLU A 189 -14.77 0.61 -9.19
N LYS A 190 -14.94 -0.01 -10.37
CA LYS A 190 -14.00 -1.04 -10.84
C LYS A 190 -12.69 -0.39 -11.26
N ALA A 191 -11.60 -0.95 -10.78
CA ALA A 191 -10.30 -0.65 -11.36
C ALA A 191 -10.28 -1.15 -12.81
N THR A 192 -9.98 -0.26 -13.71
CA THR A 192 -9.68 -0.64 -15.08
C THR A 192 -8.17 -0.69 -15.20
N PHE A 193 -7.60 -1.86 -15.43
CA PHE A 193 -6.26 -1.92 -15.99
C PHE A 193 -6.31 -1.31 -17.39
N SER A 194 -6.31 0.02 -17.44
CA SER A 194 -6.10 0.69 -18.69
C SER A 194 -4.61 0.74 -18.95
N ASP A 195 -4.20 0.57 -20.20
CA ASP A 195 -2.82 0.81 -20.66
C ASP A 195 -2.30 2.25 -20.36
N LYS A 196 -3.01 3.01 -19.52
CA LYS A 196 -2.84 4.45 -19.35
C LYS A 196 -2.61 4.94 -17.91
N GLY A 197 -2.71 4.11 -16.89
CA GLY A 197 -2.57 4.61 -15.51
C GLY A 197 -2.32 3.54 -14.47
N ASP A 198 -1.61 3.92 -13.43
CA ASP A 198 -1.46 3.17 -12.21
C ASP A 198 -2.69 3.45 -11.32
N PRO A 199 -3.39 2.41 -10.83
CA PRO A 199 -4.61 2.58 -10.03
C PRO A 199 -4.42 3.45 -8.78
N TYR A 200 -3.23 3.50 -8.20
CA TYR A 200 -2.93 4.40 -7.08
C TYR A 200 -2.93 5.89 -7.45
N LEU A 201 -2.90 6.23 -8.73
CA LEU A 201 -2.99 7.60 -9.25
C LEU A 201 -4.34 7.90 -9.91
N GLU A 202 -5.24 6.93 -9.96
CA GLU A 202 -6.62 7.08 -10.43
C GLU A 202 -7.53 7.27 -9.22
N TYR A 203 -7.77 8.52 -8.84
CA TYR A 203 -8.69 8.83 -7.75
C TYR A 203 -10.10 8.32 -8.01
N PRO A 204 -10.79 7.78 -6.98
CA PRO A 204 -12.20 7.47 -7.07
C PRO A 204 -13.01 8.70 -7.50
N LYS A 205 -14.02 8.51 -8.35
CA LYS A 205 -14.94 9.61 -8.72
C LYS A 205 -15.78 10.05 -7.54
N ASN A 206 -16.09 9.09 -6.65
CA ASN A 206 -16.93 9.33 -5.49
C ASN A 206 -16.14 9.12 -4.20
N PHE A 207 -16.32 10.06 -3.28
CA PHE A 207 -15.85 9.98 -1.91
C PHE A 207 -17.05 10.09 -0.98
N TYR A 208 -16.99 9.38 0.14
CA TYR A 208 -18.09 9.24 1.10
C TYR A 208 -17.58 9.49 2.52
N ALA A 209 -18.45 9.97 3.41
CA ALA A 209 -18.20 9.87 4.83
C ALA A 209 -18.12 8.40 5.25
N LEU A 210 -17.42 8.09 6.34
CA LEU A 210 -17.20 6.70 6.74
C LEU A 210 -18.51 5.96 7.02
N GLU A 211 -19.49 6.63 7.62
CA GLU A 211 -20.82 6.08 7.90
C GLU A 211 -21.65 5.77 6.64
N ASP A 212 -21.37 6.47 5.53
CA ASP A 212 -22.06 6.27 4.26
C ASP A 212 -21.38 5.21 3.39
N LEU A 213 -20.19 4.75 3.77
CA LEU A 213 -19.44 3.73 3.04
C LEU A 213 -20.04 2.35 3.39
N GLU A 214 -20.76 1.74 2.44
CA GLU A 214 -21.40 0.44 2.63
C GLU A 214 -20.35 -0.69 2.66
N LEU A 215 -19.42 -0.63 3.63
CA LEU A 215 -18.26 -1.52 3.78
C LEU A 215 -18.65 -3.01 3.83
N TYR A 216 -19.83 -3.32 4.37
CA TYR A 216 -20.35 -4.70 4.40
C TYR A 216 -20.54 -5.31 3.01
N LYS A 217 -20.61 -4.49 1.96
CA LYS A 217 -20.68 -4.96 0.56
C LYS A 217 -19.31 -5.37 0.01
N LEU A 218 -18.23 -4.93 0.62
CA LEU A 218 -16.87 -5.37 0.27
C LEU A 218 -16.58 -6.77 0.80
N ILE A 219 -17.17 -7.10 1.96
CA ILE A 219 -16.92 -8.34 2.68
C ILE A 219 -18.11 -9.27 2.48
N ASN A 220 -18.06 -10.11 1.45
CA ASN A 220 -19.10 -11.09 1.18
C ASN A 220 -18.49 -12.48 1.04
N PRO A 221 -18.74 -13.41 1.99
CA PRO A 221 -18.16 -14.75 2.00
C PRO A 221 -18.58 -15.62 0.81
N GLU A 222 -19.63 -15.25 0.06
CA GLU A 222 -20.09 -15.99 -1.11
C GLU A 222 -19.44 -15.51 -2.43
N ARG A 223 -18.68 -14.40 -2.37
CA ARG A 223 -18.06 -13.80 -3.56
C ARG A 223 -16.61 -14.25 -3.76
N ARG A 224 -16.05 -13.86 -4.91
CA ARG A 224 -14.60 -13.94 -5.14
C ARG A 224 -13.90 -12.98 -4.18
N VAL A 225 -12.67 -13.34 -3.81
CA VAL A 225 -11.82 -12.47 -3.01
C VAL A 225 -11.67 -11.12 -3.71
N ASN A 226 -12.10 -10.08 -3.02
CA ASN A 226 -11.96 -8.71 -3.48
C ASN A 226 -10.64 -8.11 -2.97
N TYR A 227 -10.08 -7.22 -3.74
CA TYR A 227 -8.95 -6.39 -3.32
C TYR A 227 -8.99 -5.07 -4.09
N GLY A 228 -8.32 -4.08 -3.60
CA GLY A 228 -8.32 -2.77 -4.25
C GLY A 228 -7.57 -1.73 -3.45
N MET A 229 -7.78 -0.47 -3.82
CA MET A 229 -7.17 0.68 -3.20
C MET A 229 -8.23 1.51 -2.50
N PHE A 230 -7.98 1.82 -1.24
CA PHE A 230 -8.68 2.84 -0.49
C PHE A 230 -7.97 4.18 -0.60
N PHE A 231 -8.74 5.24 -0.58
CA PHE A 231 -8.28 6.62 -0.58
C PHE A 231 -8.92 7.36 0.59
N ALA A 232 -8.13 8.20 1.26
CA ALA A 232 -8.61 9.09 2.32
C ALA A 232 -8.13 10.53 2.05
N LYS A 233 -9.01 11.52 2.32
CA LYS A 233 -8.69 12.96 2.19
C LYS A 233 -9.38 13.84 3.24
#